data_9266f4b426cf2177bf65412ecb662faf
#
_entry.id   9266f4b426cf2177bf65412ecb662faf
#
_cell.length_a   1.000
_cell.length_b   1.000
_cell.length_c   1.000
_cell.angle_alpha   90.00
_cell.angle_beta   90.00
_cell.angle_gamma   90.00
#
_symmetry.space_group_name_H-M   'P 1'
#
loop_
_entity.id
_entity.type
_entity.pdbx_description
1 polymer ?
#
loop_
_entity_poly.entity_id
_entity_poly.type
_entity_poly.pdbx_seq_one_letter_code
_entity_poly.pdbx_strand_id
1 'polypeptide(L)'
;RLTGKSIIKQPGAAGLFTLRMVYELTGEFAAATATPRFHFENTNSVDRAGWREIVVAPASGVNVFDSTAYGGGVTDELRTYPEDLLMAPLNERVAEWSVTAGPLPANAKPLTLRDGKPVVVARDRFAELIAAPNLTPGVILIGLLLAFIWGGMHALSPGHGKTVVGAYLVGSRGTAKHAAFLGATVTITHTIGVYALGLVTLF
;
A
#
# COMPACT_ATOMS: atom_id res chain seq x y z
N ARG A 1 4.79 8.98 19.72
CA ARG A 1 4.97 7.72 20.46
C ARG A 1 5.77 6.74 19.61
N LEU A 2 6.76 6.06 20.18
CA LEU A 2 7.48 4.97 19.53
C LEU A 2 6.57 3.74 19.48
N THR A 3 6.31 3.22 18.26
CA THR A 3 5.43 2.07 18.04
C THR A 3 6.19 0.82 17.60
N GLY A 4 7.36 1.02 16.96
CA GLY A 4 8.21 -0.09 16.55
C GLY A 4 9.70 0.26 16.64
N LYS A 5 10.51 -0.75 16.90
CA LYS A 5 11.97 -0.66 16.89
C LYS A 5 12.56 -1.96 16.41
N SER A 6 13.44 -1.92 15.42
CA SER A 6 14.25 -3.07 15.04
C SER A 6 15.71 -2.69 14.86
N ILE A 7 16.61 -3.63 15.17
CA ILE A 7 18.04 -3.50 14.99
C ILE A 7 18.51 -4.74 14.23
N ILE A 8 19.07 -4.54 13.05
CA ILE A 8 19.52 -5.61 12.18
C ILE A 8 21.02 -5.42 11.96
N LYS A 9 21.78 -6.48 12.20
CA LYS A 9 23.20 -6.55 11.90
C LYS A 9 23.36 -7.08 10.48
N GLN A 10 24.00 -6.31 9.61
CA GLN A 10 24.23 -6.66 8.22
C GLN A 10 25.73 -6.81 7.95
N PRO A 11 26.14 -7.71 7.03
CA PRO A 11 27.51 -7.75 6.57
C PRO A 11 27.88 -6.43 5.89
N GLY A 12 29.02 -5.88 6.25
CA GLY A 12 29.59 -4.69 5.63
C GLY A 12 30.89 -5.01 4.89
N ALA A 13 31.57 -3.99 4.43
CA ALA A 13 32.84 -4.11 3.74
C ALA A 13 33.97 -4.58 4.69
N ALA A 14 34.97 -5.27 4.15
CA ALA A 14 36.17 -5.73 4.85
C ALA A 14 35.90 -6.57 6.11
N GLY A 15 34.82 -7.35 6.12
CA GLY A 15 34.47 -8.20 7.27
C GLY A 15 33.87 -7.45 8.47
N LEU A 16 33.66 -6.16 8.36
CA LEU A 16 32.97 -5.34 9.36
C LEU A 16 31.47 -5.53 9.28
N PHE A 17 30.76 -5.11 10.33
CA PHE A 17 29.30 -5.13 10.35
C PHE A 17 28.75 -3.72 10.29
N THR A 18 27.64 -3.58 9.58
CA THR A 18 26.80 -2.38 9.65
C THR A 18 25.57 -2.67 10.51
N LEU A 19 25.15 -1.67 11.27
CA LEU A 19 23.92 -1.73 12.07
C LEU A 19 22.85 -0.93 11.36
N ARG A 20 21.75 -1.61 11.01
CA ARG A 20 20.52 -0.97 10.57
C ARG A 20 19.56 -0.86 11.74
N MET A 21 19.20 0.35 12.09
CA MET A 21 18.19 0.64 13.11
C MET A 21 16.97 1.25 12.44
N VAL A 22 15.80 0.66 12.69
CA VAL A 22 14.51 1.17 12.22
C VAL A 22 13.69 1.55 13.44
N TYR A 23 13.17 2.76 13.44
CA TYR A 23 12.26 3.28 14.45
C TYR A 23 10.95 3.70 13.79
N GLU A 24 9.86 3.20 14.30
CA GLU A 24 8.51 3.58 13.89
C GLU A 24 7.92 4.50 14.96
N LEU A 25 7.52 5.68 14.55
CA LEU A 25 6.91 6.66 15.42
C LEU A 25 5.52 7.02 14.90
N THR A 26 4.56 7.08 15.80
CA THR A 26 3.20 7.53 15.50
C THR A 26 2.90 8.77 16.30
N GLY A 27 2.34 9.77 15.65
CA GLY A 27 1.86 11.00 16.27
C GLY A 27 0.41 11.23 15.93
N GLU A 28 -0.37 11.66 16.92
CA GLU A 28 -1.72 12.18 16.74
C GLU A 28 -1.65 13.70 16.66
N PHE A 29 -2.40 14.30 15.77
CA PHE A 29 -2.52 15.74 15.69
C PHE A 29 -3.98 16.13 15.53
N ALA A 30 -4.38 17.18 16.22
CA ALA A 30 -5.66 17.79 16.02
C ALA A 30 -5.56 18.75 14.83
N ALA A 31 -6.18 18.40 13.71
CA ALA A 31 -6.23 19.28 12.56
C ALA A 31 -7.12 20.49 12.87
N ALA A 32 -6.52 21.66 13.04
CA ALA A 32 -7.25 22.93 13.20
C ALA A 32 -7.83 23.44 11.87
N THR A 33 -7.37 22.88 10.73
CA THR A 33 -7.77 23.29 9.38
C THR A 33 -8.01 22.06 8.50
N ALA A 34 -8.77 22.24 7.42
CA ALA A 34 -8.99 21.18 6.43
C ALA A 34 -7.72 20.79 5.65
N THR A 35 -6.71 21.65 5.66
CA THR A 35 -5.42 21.47 4.96
C THR A 35 -4.27 21.79 5.91
N PRO A 36 -3.98 20.92 6.90
CA PRO A 36 -2.87 21.12 7.81
C PRO A 36 -1.54 21.06 7.06
N ARG A 37 -0.59 21.90 7.49
CA ARG A 37 0.79 21.90 7.01
C ARG A 37 1.69 21.28 8.07
N PHE A 38 2.60 20.43 7.62
CA PHE A 38 3.59 19.76 8.44
C PHE A 38 4.99 20.31 8.15
N HIS A 39 5.77 20.37 9.18
CA HIS A 39 7.20 20.65 9.12
C HIS A 39 7.94 19.52 9.85
N PHE A 40 8.92 18.93 9.18
CA PHE A 40 9.77 17.91 9.74
C PHE A 40 11.23 18.35 9.61
N GLU A 41 11.97 18.23 10.70
CA GLU A 41 13.40 18.54 10.72
C GLU A 41 14.18 17.38 11.35
N ASN A 42 15.19 16.89 10.62
CA ASN A 42 16.12 15.88 11.10
C ASN A 42 17.35 16.55 11.70
N THR A 43 17.38 16.67 13.01
CA THR A 43 18.48 17.25 13.78
C THR A 43 19.54 16.24 14.22
N ASN A 44 19.38 14.97 13.86
CA ASN A 44 20.30 13.91 14.26
C ASN A 44 21.66 14.08 13.56
N SER A 45 22.74 13.95 14.33
CA SER A 45 24.13 13.91 13.82
C SER A 45 24.45 15.03 12.82
N VAL A 46 24.16 16.28 13.20
CA VAL A 46 24.29 17.47 12.32
C VAL A 46 25.72 17.66 11.85
N ASP A 47 26.67 17.29 12.67
CA ASP A 47 28.11 17.40 12.53
C ASP A 47 28.75 16.25 11.74
N ARG A 48 27.97 15.21 11.38
CA ARG A 48 28.48 14.05 10.64
C ARG A 48 28.09 14.11 9.17
N ALA A 49 29.03 13.82 8.31
CA ALA A 49 28.76 13.54 6.90
C ALA A 49 27.99 12.21 6.77
N GLY A 50 27.14 12.12 5.78
CA GLY A 50 26.38 10.91 5.47
C GLY A 50 25.13 11.22 4.67
N TRP A 51 24.55 10.16 4.14
CA TRP A 51 23.32 10.23 3.37
C TRP A 51 22.12 10.52 4.28
N ARG A 52 21.30 11.45 3.86
CA ARG A 52 20.02 11.79 4.49
C ARG A 52 19.00 11.97 3.40
N GLU A 53 17.97 11.17 3.44
CA GLU A 53 16.88 11.22 2.48
C GLU A 53 15.56 11.32 3.25
N ILE A 54 14.69 12.22 2.81
CA ILE A 54 13.33 12.37 3.34
C ILE A 54 12.34 12.00 2.24
N VAL A 55 11.47 11.05 2.53
CA VAL A 55 10.41 10.62 1.63
C VAL A 55 9.06 10.81 2.30
N VAL A 56 8.10 11.37 1.58
CA VAL A 56 6.73 11.54 2.06
C VAL A 56 5.82 10.58 1.32
N ALA A 57 5.36 9.55 2.01
CA ALA A 57 4.45 8.55 1.45
C ALA A 57 3.02 8.83 1.93
N PRO A 58 2.10 9.24 1.05
CA PRO A 58 0.72 9.45 1.43
C PRO A 58 0.00 8.13 1.73
N ALA A 59 -0.80 8.09 2.79
CA ALA A 59 -1.71 7.00 3.05
C ALA A 59 -2.90 7.03 2.07
N SER A 60 -3.61 5.90 1.94
CA SER A 60 -4.83 5.83 1.14
C SER A 60 -5.84 6.88 1.58
N GLY A 61 -6.46 7.56 0.62
CA GLY A 61 -7.44 8.62 0.89
C GLY A 61 -6.85 9.99 1.29
N VAL A 62 -5.51 10.11 1.42
CA VAL A 62 -4.86 11.38 1.75
C VAL A 62 -4.08 11.90 0.55
N ASN A 63 -4.35 13.14 0.17
CA ASN A 63 -3.56 13.84 -0.84
C ASN A 63 -2.50 14.70 -0.14
N VAL A 64 -1.25 14.56 -0.57
CA VAL A 64 -0.13 15.40 -0.16
C VAL A 64 0.16 16.41 -1.27
N PHE A 65 0.39 17.66 -0.89
CA PHE A 65 0.66 18.73 -1.83
C PHE A 65 1.58 19.80 -1.22
N ASP A 66 2.11 20.66 -2.08
CA ASP A 66 3.10 21.71 -1.74
C ASP A 66 4.24 21.16 -0.87
N SER A 67 4.71 19.97 -1.24
CA SER A 67 5.80 19.28 -0.55
C SER A 67 7.16 19.74 -1.08
N THR A 68 8.10 19.94 -0.16
CA THR A 68 9.52 20.13 -0.48
C THR A 68 10.28 18.80 -0.58
N ALA A 69 9.71 17.71 -0.04
CA ALA A 69 10.24 16.37 -0.19
C ALA A 69 9.48 15.61 -1.29
N TYR A 70 10.07 14.52 -1.75
CA TYR A 70 9.53 13.68 -2.82
C TYR A 70 8.73 12.49 -2.29
N GLY A 71 7.87 11.93 -3.13
CA GLY A 71 7.05 10.77 -2.80
C GLY A 71 7.76 9.41 -3.00
N GLY A 72 9.01 9.43 -3.40
CA GLY A 72 9.84 8.23 -3.57
C GLY A 72 11.30 8.50 -3.31
N GLY A 73 11.97 7.53 -2.71
CA GLY A 73 13.40 7.57 -2.43
C GLY A 73 14.24 7.00 -3.56
N VAL A 74 15.53 7.31 -3.56
CA VAL A 74 16.54 6.74 -4.47
C VAL A 74 17.49 5.78 -3.75
N THR A 75 17.47 5.78 -2.42
CA THR A 75 18.40 4.97 -1.61
C THR A 75 17.79 3.66 -1.11
N ASP A 76 16.56 3.33 -1.48
CA ASP A 76 15.84 2.18 -0.92
C ASP A 76 15.98 2.11 0.61
N GLU A 77 15.57 3.19 1.29
CA GLU A 77 15.72 3.34 2.74
C GLU A 77 17.18 3.21 3.22
N LEU A 78 18.12 3.79 2.49
CA LEU A 78 19.57 3.73 2.75
C LEU A 78 20.15 2.29 2.63
N ARG A 79 19.58 1.44 1.75
CA ARG A 79 20.14 0.13 1.42
C ARG A 79 21.03 0.18 0.18
N THR A 80 20.74 1.11 -0.72
CA THR A 80 21.49 1.32 -1.97
C THR A 80 21.94 2.76 -2.07
N TYR A 81 23.04 3.00 -2.76
CA TYR A 81 23.59 4.33 -2.96
C TYR A 81 23.84 4.52 -4.45
N PRO A 82 23.10 5.40 -5.14
CA PRO A 82 23.28 5.67 -6.55
C PRO A 82 24.69 6.17 -6.84
N GLU A 83 25.34 5.62 -7.86
CA GLU A 83 26.74 5.91 -8.18
C GLU A 83 26.96 7.38 -8.57
N ASP A 84 26.02 7.98 -9.28
CA ASP A 84 26.02 9.37 -9.69
C ASP A 84 25.95 10.37 -8.52
N LEU A 85 25.46 9.92 -7.37
CA LEU A 85 25.33 10.72 -6.15
C LEU A 85 26.42 10.43 -5.10
N LEU A 86 27.37 9.52 -5.35
CA LEU A 86 28.42 9.17 -4.37
C LEU A 86 29.32 10.36 -4.05
N MET A 87 29.57 11.24 -5.03
CA MET A 87 30.40 12.44 -4.85
C MET A 87 29.67 13.58 -4.14
N ALA A 88 28.35 13.58 -4.16
CA ALA A 88 27.48 14.56 -3.51
C ALA A 88 26.30 13.85 -2.84
N PRO A 89 26.52 13.22 -1.67
CA PRO A 89 25.44 12.50 -0.96
C PRO A 89 24.28 13.41 -0.63
N LEU A 90 23.06 12.86 -0.75
CA LEU A 90 21.85 13.58 -0.36
C LEU A 90 21.94 13.98 1.12
N ASN A 91 21.63 15.24 1.41
CA ASN A 91 21.61 15.78 2.76
C ASN A 91 20.30 16.51 3.06
N GLU A 92 19.19 15.81 2.86
CA GLU A 92 17.85 16.33 3.14
C GLU A 92 17.59 16.29 4.64
N ARG A 93 17.38 17.44 5.23
CA ARG A 93 17.17 17.59 6.67
C ARG A 93 15.82 18.15 7.02
N VAL A 94 15.25 18.94 6.15
CA VAL A 94 13.98 19.62 6.36
C VAL A 94 13.02 19.23 5.26
N ALA A 95 11.80 18.95 5.64
CA ALA A 95 10.68 18.75 4.72
C ALA A 95 9.43 19.46 5.24
N GLU A 96 8.72 20.07 4.31
CA GLU A 96 7.42 20.68 4.56
C GLU A 96 6.42 20.13 3.56
N TRP A 97 5.21 19.87 3.99
CA TRP A 97 4.12 19.42 3.12
C TRP A 97 2.77 19.76 3.73
N SER A 98 1.77 19.83 2.87
CA SER A 98 0.37 19.97 3.29
C SER A 98 -0.41 18.70 2.92
N VAL A 99 -1.47 18.42 3.68
CA VAL A 99 -2.32 17.25 3.41
C VAL A 99 -3.79 17.64 3.35
N THR A 100 -4.58 16.86 2.60
CA THR A 100 -6.04 16.95 2.60
C THR A 100 -6.66 15.58 2.34
N ALA A 101 -7.76 15.29 3.00
CA ALA A 101 -8.59 14.13 2.67
C ALA A 101 -9.52 14.38 1.48
N GLY A 102 -9.69 15.65 1.10
CA GLY A 102 -10.50 16.09 -0.03
C GLY A 102 -9.71 16.24 -1.34
N PRO A 103 -10.32 16.87 -2.36
CA PRO A 103 -9.63 17.22 -3.59
C PRO A 103 -8.48 18.20 -3.30
N LEU A 104 -7.48 18.21 -4.18
CA LEU A 104 -6.40 19.18 -4.10
C LEU A 104 -6.94 20.61 -4.27
N PRO A 105 -6.45 21.57 -3.47
CA PRO A 105 -6.77 22.97 -3.67
C PRO A 105 -6.38 23.46 -5.08
N ALA A 106 -7.10 24.44 -5.59
CA ALA A 106 -6.73 25.09 -6.84
C ALA A 106 -5.32 25.68 -6.71
N ASN A 107 -4.47 25.45 -7.70
CA ASN A 107 -3.05 25.85 -7.73
C ASN A 107 -2.10 25.11 -6.76
N ALA A 108 -2.55 24.12 -6.00
CA ALA A 108 -1.68 23.28 -5.19
C ALA A 108 -0.80 22.40 -6.11
N LYS A 109 0.47 22.28 -5.77
CA LYS A 109 1.40 21.40 -6.47
C LYS A 109 1.27 19.97 -5.91
N PRO A 110 0.88 18.98 -6.71
CA PRO A 110 0.79 17.60 -6.22
C PRO A 110 2.18 17.09 -5.81
N LEU A 111 2.20 16.13 -4.90
CA LEU A 111 3.44 15.41 -4.57
C LEU A 111 4.00 14.72 -5.82
N THR A 112 5.28 14.88 -6.05
CA THR A 112 5.97 14.29 -7.21
C THR A 112 7.07 13.32 -6.77
N LEU A 113 7.38 12.39 -7.63
CA LEU A 113 8.62 11.62 -7.57
C LEU A 113 9.80 12.51 -8.04
N ARG A 114 11.03 12.07 -7.83
CA ARG A 114 12.24 12.81 -8.25
C ARG A 114 12.36 12.98 -9.77
N ASP A 115 11.71 12.12 -10.55
CA ASP A 115 11.62 12.24 -12.01
C ASP A 115 10.54 13.24 -12.48
N GLY A 116 9.89 13.92 -11.55
CA GLY A 116 8.85 14.92 -11.82
C GLY A 116 7.45 14.35 -12.06
N LYS A 117 7.29 13.02 -12.05
CA LYS A 117 5.96 12.42 -12.19
C LYS A 117 5.14 12.58 -10.91
N PRO A 118 3.85 12.87 -11.01
CA PRO A 118 2.99 12.95 -9.84
C PRO A 118 2.87 11.57 -9.16
N VAL A 119 2.85 11.58 -7.82
CA VAL A 119 2.55 10.37 -7.05
C VAL A 119 1.07 10.09 -7.17
N VAL A 120 0.74 8.98 -7.81
CA VAL A 120 -0.64 8.50 -7.90
C VAL A 120 -0.89 7.59 -6.71
N VAL A 121 -1.65 8.08 -5.74
CA VAL A 121 -2.16 7.22 -4.66
C VAL A 121 -3.30 6.39 -5.25
N ALA A 122 -3.05 5.10 -5.43
CA ALA A 122 -4.11 4.19 -5.85
C ALA A 122 -5.20 4.18 -4.78
N ARG A 123 -6.34 4.80 -5.08
CA ARG A 123 -7.52 4.70 -4.24
C ARG A 123 -8.20 3.38 -4.55
N ASP A 124 -8.03 2.43 -3.69
CA ASP A 124 -8.84 1.22 -3.73
C ASP A 124 -10.23 1.55 -3.16
N ARG A 125 -11.12 1.97 -4.05
CA ARG A 125 -12.51 2.31 -3.68
C ARG A 125 -13.23 1.16 -2.99
N PHE A 126 -12.81 -0.07 -3.26
CA PHE A 126 -13.39 -1.24 -2.63
C PHE A 126 -12.89 -1.38 -1.19
N ALA A 127 -11.58 -1.18 -0.94
CA ALA A 127 -11.02 -1.14 0.40
C ALA A 127 -11.58 0.04 1.23
N GLU A 128 -11.77 1.22 0.62
CA GLU A 128 -12.43 2.37 1.27
C GLU A 128 -13.88 2.05 1.68
N LEU A 129 -14.62 1.32 0.84
CA LEU A 129 -15.98 0.91 1.14
C LEU A 129 -16.06 -0.08 2.31
N ILE A 130 -15.09 -1.02 2.39
CA ILE A 130 -15.01 -2.01 3.48
C ILE A 130 -14.54 -1.36 4.78
N ALA A 131 -13.60 -0.41 4.69
CA ALA A 131 -13.05 0.31 5.85
C ALA A 131 -13.93 1.47 6.33
N ALA A 132 -15.10 1.70 5.72
CA ALA A 132 -16.00 2.77 6.10
C ALA A 132 -16.42 2.65 7.58
N PRO A 133 -16.21 3.69 8.42
CA PRO A 133 -16.46 3.60 9.85
C PRO A 133 -17.95 3.46 10.20
N ASN A 134 -18.84 3.75 9.26
CA ASN A 134 -20.29 3.64 9.41
C ASN A 134 -20.86 2.71 8.32
N LEU A 135 -21.04 1.45 8.67
CA LEU A 135 -21.68 0.46 7.82
C LEU A 135 -23.21 0.64 7.84
N THR A 136 -23.71 1.59 7.08
CA THR A 136 -25.17 1.72 6.89
C THR A 136 -25.70 0.56 6.05
N PRO A 137 -26.98 0.19 6.20
CA PRO A 137 -27.58 -0.87 5.35
C PRO A 137 -27.42 -0.62 3.84
N GLY A 138 -27.42 0.64 3.41
CA GLY A 138 -27.17 1.02 2.03
C GLY A 138 -25.73 0.73 1.57
N VAL A 139 -24.74 1.03 2.40
CA VAL A 139 -23.32 0.73 2.13
C VAL A 139 -23.09 -0.77 2.03
N ILE A 140 -23.72 -1.56 2.92
CA ILE A 140 -23.65 -3.03 2.90
C ILE A 140 -24.26 -3.56 1.59
N LEU A 141 -25.44 -3.08 1.20
CA LEU A 141 -26.10 -3.52 -0.02
C LEU A 141 -25.30 -3.21 -1.27
N ILE A 142 -24.73 -2.00 -1.36
CA ILE A 142 -23.84 -1.60 -2.48
C ILE A 142 -22.59 -2.46 -2.49
N GLY A 143 -21.96 -2.69 -1.33
CA GLY A 143 -20.79 -3.55 -1.21
C GLY A 143 -21.05 -4.98 -1.68
N LEU A 144 -22.18 -5.57 -1.27
CA LEU A 144 -22.61 -6.90 -1.72
C LEU A 144 -22.88 -6.95 -3.22
N LEU A 145 -23.51 -5.93 -3.79
CA LEU A 145 -23.77 -5.85 -5.22
C LEU A 145 -22.47 -5.77 -6.01
N LEU A 146 -21.53 -4.91 -5.59
CA LEU A 146 -20.22 -4.79 -6.23
C LEU A 146 -19.41 -6.09 -6.11
N ALA A 147 -19.43 -6.74 -4.93
CA ALA A 147 -18.77 -8.02 -4.73
C ALA A 147 -19.37 -9.11 -5.64
N PHE A 148 -20.69 -9.13 -5.81
CA PHE A 148 -21.37 -10.06 -6.70
C PHE A 148 -20.99 -9.82 -8.18
N ILE A 149 -20.98 -8.58 -8.63
CA ILE A 149 -20.58 -8.23 -10.01
C ILE A 149 -19.11 -8.61 -10.24
N TRP A 150 -18.22 -8.24 -9.33
CA TRP A 150 -16.78 -8.53 -9.43
C TRP A 150 -16.49 -10.03 -9.40
N GLY A 151 -17.17 -10.77 -8.49
CA GLY A 151 -17.12 -12.22 -8.42
C GLY A 151 -17.63 -12.87 -9.70
N GLY A 152 -18.71 -12.36 -10.27
CA GLY A 152 -19.26 -12.81 -11.56
C GLY A 152 -18.28 -12.59 -12.71
N MET A 153 -17.66 -11.43 -12.81
CA MET A 153 -16.62 -11.14 -13.80
C MET A 153 -15.40 -12.06 -13.63
N HIS A 154 -14.97 -12.28 -12.38
CA HIS A 154 -13.91 -13.23 -12.09
C HIS A 154 -14.28 -14.67 -12.47
N ALA A 155 -15.54 -15.07 -12.25
CA ALA A 155 -16.04 -16.37 -12.65
C ALA A 155 -16.03 -16.59 -14.18
N LEU A 156 -16.23 -15.53 -14.97
CA LEU A 156 -16.20 -15.57 -16.44
C LEU A 156 -14.76 -15.53 -17.00
N SER A 157 -13.77 -15.07 -16.21
CA SER A 157 -12.37 -15.03 -16.69
C SER A 157 -11.81 -16.44 -16.88
N PRO A 158 -11.03 -16.71 -17.93
CA PRO A 158 -10.40 -18.02 -18.15
C PRO A 158 -9.46 -18.36 -17.01
N GLY A 159 -9.53 -19.62 -16.54
CA GLY A 159 -8.66 -20.15 -15.48
C GLY A 159 -8.52 -21.65 -15.60
N HIS A 160 -7.35 -22.20 -15.26
CA HIS A 160 -7.00 -23.61 -15.48
C HIS A 160 -8.04 -24.60 -14.92
N GLY A 161 -8.56 -24.39 -13.72
CA GLY A 161 -9.59 -25.24 -13.14
C GLY A 161 -10.94 -25.16 -13.86
N LYS A 162 -11.31 -24.00 -14.39
CA LYS A 162 -12.59 -23.80 -15.09
C LYS A 162 -12.61 -24.49 -16.46
N THR A 163 -11.49 -24.48 -17.17
CA THR A 163 -11.35 -25.22 -18.44
C THR A 163 -11.44 -26.73 -18.26
N VAL A 164 -10.87 -27.27 -17.20
CA VAL A 164 -10.97 -28.70 -16.86
C VAL A 164 -12.42 -29.09 -16.55
N VAL A 165 -13.13 -28.29 -15.76
CA VAL A 165 -14.55 -28.50 -15.46
C VAL A 165 -15.40 -28.41 -16.71
N GLY A 166 -15.16 -27.41 -17.57
CA GLY A 166 -15.84 -27.27 -18.86
C GLY A 166 -15.60 -28.48 -19.78
N ALA A 167 -14.36 -28.91 -19.92
CA ALA A 167 -14.00 -30.09 -20.72
C ALA A 167 -14.66 -31.36 -20.19
N TYR A 168 -14.71 -31.55 -18.86
CA TYR A 168 -15.38 -32.67 -18.24
C TYR A 168 -16.89 -32.67 -18.53
N LEU A 169 -17.57 -31.55 -18.39
CA LEU A 169 -19.01 -31.42 -18.65
C LEU A 169 -19.36 -31.70 -20.12
N VAL A 170 -18.54 -31.21 -21.06
CA VAL A 170 -18.74 -31.48 -22.49
C VAL A 170 -18.44 -32.95 -22.81
N GLY A 171 -17.34 -33.49 -22.29
CA GLY A 171 -16.94 -34.88 -22.54
C GLY A 171 -17.87 -35.91 -21.93
N SER A 172 -18.48 -35.66 -20.77
CA SER A 172 -19.37 -36.55 -20.08
C SER A 172 -20.87 -36.40 -20.42
N ARG A 173 -21.21 -35.52 -21.38
CA ARG A 173 -22.60 -35.11 -21.66
C ARG A 173 -23.34 -34.66 -20.37
N GLY A 174 -22.64 -33.89 -19.54
CA GLY A 174 -23.16 -33.44 -18.26
C GLY A 174 -24.42 -32.60 -18.36
N THR A 175 -25.30 -32.75 -17.41
CA THR A 175 -26.54 -31.95 -17.30
C THR A 175 -26.27 -30.66 -16.53
N ALA A 176 -27.18 -29.69 -16.64
CA ALA A 176 -27.13 -28.45 -15.85
C ALA A 176 -27.03 -28.70 -14.33
N LYS A 177 -27.62 -29.79 -13.84
CA LYS A 177 -27.50 -30.21 -12.42
C LYS A 177 -26.09 -30.64 -12.07
N HIS A 178 -25.38 -31.37 -12.93
CA HIS A 178 -23.97 -31.72 -12.73
C HIS A 178 -23.09 -30.47 -12.73
N ALA A 179 -23.34 -29.50 -13.62
CA ALA A 179 -22.64 -28.24 -13.66
C ALA A 179 -22.82 -27.43 -12.36
N ALA A 180 -24.07 -27.34 -11.88
CA ALA A 180 -24.38 -26.62 -10.63
C ALA A 180 -23.75 -27.31 -9.41
N PHE A 181 -23.81 -28.63 -9.31
CA PHE A 181 -23.17 -29.39 -8.22
C PHE A 181 -21.66 -29.21 -8.22
N LEU A 182 -21.02 -29.32 -9.38
CA LEU A 182 -19.58 -29.18 -9.50
C LEU A 182 -19.13 -27.73 -9.20
N GLY A 183 -19.88 -26.74 -9.69
CA GLY A 183 -19.65 -25.34 -9.38
C GLY A 183 -19.78 -25.04 -7.88
N ALA A 184 -20.81 -25.54 -7.24
CA ALA A 184 -20.98 -25.40 -5.79
C ALA A 184 -19.84 -26.08 -5.01
N THR A 185 -19.42 -27.28 -5.39
CA THR A 185 -18.31 -27.99 -4.74
C THR A 185 -17.02 -27.22 -4.86
N VAL A 186 -16.69 -26.73 -6.06
CA VAL A 186 -15.47 -25.91 -6.30
C VAL A 186 -15.53 -24.62 -5.49
N THR A 187 -16.66 -23.94 -5.45
CA THR A 187 -16.82 -22.69 -4.68
C THR A 187 -16.62 -22.94 -3.18
N ILE A 188 -17.27 -23.97 -2.63
CA ILE A 188 -17.16 -24.31 -1.21
C ILE A 188 -15.72 -24.67 -0.84
N THR A 189 -15.08 -25.55 -1.59
CA THR A 189 -13.69 -25.98 -1.30
C THR A 189 -12.70 -24.83 -1.40
N HIS A 190 -12.87 -23.94 -2.37
CA HIS A 190 -12.02 -22.76 -2.54
C HIS A 190 -12.21 -21.76 -1.38
N THR A 191 -13.45 -21.49 -1.02
CA THR A 191 -13.80 -20.55 0.05
C THR A 191 -13.33 -21.06 1.41
N ILE A 192 -13.53 -22.35 1.72
CA ILE A 192 -13.05 -22.96 2.97
C ILE A 192 -11.51 -22.87 3.06
N GLY A 193 -10.79 -23.13 1.97
CA GLY A 193 -9.33 -23.01 1.94
C GLY A 193 -8.84 -21.62 2.30
N VAL A 194 -9.46 -20.58 1.75
CA VAL A 194 -9.11 -19.17 2.05
C VAL A 194 -9.41 -18.82 3.51
N TYR A 195 -10.56 -19.22 4.04
CA TYR A 195 -10.91 -18.98 5.44
C TYR A 195 -9.99 -19.75 6.40
N ALA A 196 -9.66 -21.01 6.08
CA ALA A 196 -8.74 -21.80 6.90
C ALA A 196 -7.34 -21.15 6.94
N LEU A 197 -6.83 -20.71 5.79
CA LEU A 197 -5.56 -20.00 5.70
C LEU A 197 -5.59 -18.67 6.48
N GLY A 198 -6.66 -17.90 6.33
CA GLY A 198 -6.85 -16.66 7.08
C GLY A 198 -6.89 -16.88 8.59
N LEU A 199 -7.53 -17.94 9.05
CA LEU A 199 -7.58 -18.30 10.47
C LEU A 199 -6.19 -18.66 11.01
N VAL A 200 -5.41 -19.45 10.25
CA VAL A 200 -4.03 -19.84 10.63
C VAL A 200 -3.08 -18.64 10.66
N THR A 201 -3.32 -17.61 9.84
CA THR A 201 -2.47 -16.41 9.80
C THR A 201 -2.84 -15.38 10.88
N LEU A 202 -4.02 -15.49 11.49
CA LEU A 202 -4.51 -14.60 12.55
C LEU A 202 -4.12 -15.06 13.95
N PHE A 203 -3.76 -16.33 14.12
CA PHE A 203 -3.38 -16.98 15.38
C PHE A 203 -2.00 -17.67 15.27
#